data_b06b530179bfda7dbb5608fbe30e74c9
#
_entry.id   b06b530179bfda7dbb5608fbe30e74c9
#
_cell.length_a   1.000
_cell.length_b   1.000
_cell.length_c   1.000
_cell.angle_alpha   90.00
_cell.angle_beta   90.00
_cell.angle_gamma   90.00
#
_symmetry.space_group_name_H-M   'P 1'
#
loop_
_entity.id
_entity.type
_entity.pdbx_description
1 polymer ?
#
loop_
_entity_poly.entity_id
_entity_poly.type
_entity_poly.pdbx_seq_one_letter_code
_entity_poly.pdbx_strand_id
1 'polypeptide(L)'
;MTGGDVEITGLAIDSRQVQAGQLFVAVAGARANGLDFVADAIRNGASAICAPHAVDGIPTLVTDDPRRALARLAAAFHGHPARELTLIGVTGSLGKTSSALLIEAALAAAQLRAGVIGSLGIRFDGTVVQTGMTTPDAPALHHALRRMVTRGATHAVMEVTSHSLRLHRVEGLQFDIGVLTNLVPDEHLEFHPSADDYIRTKLRFLGLLRPGAPLVANMDDDLVRDALTARDTPVVGVSLHGRPNATVLVEGLETSATGSRFNLRVTEALPQLGGGALPPMTLPLFLPLLGRTNVANAALASTAALVAGASPDAVRTALAATRPMHRRMQIVFANGPIVLDDTVGNPISVRAVFEVASRLPHDRLRVVYGIRGSRGEAINQRNATELAEGIRSTDGELLVTSSEDAANEANRVTPEERDVVLETLRAAGVSVEYEPSLERAVRWALESSAAADLVLLLGAQGMDQAGNVVRRYFGVDRRRARPASGRGDAGPGAPAPPT
;
A
#
# COMPACT_ATOMS: atom_id res chain seq x y z
N MET A 1 3.16 -37.41 14.96
CA MET A 1 4.36 -37.00 15.70
C MET A 1 5.20 -38.20 16.00
N THR A 2 6.47 -38.14 15.70
CA THR A 2 7.46 -39.13 16.14
C THR A 2 8.29 -38.46 17.22
N GLY A 3 8.22 -38.92 18.48
CA GLY A 3 8.91 -38.31 19.64
C GLY A 3 7.94 -37.94 20.76
N GLY A 4 8.45 -37.71 21.99
CA GLY A 4 7.66 -37.31 23.14
C GLY A 4 7.14 -35.87 23.09
N ASP A 5 6.40 -35.46 24.10
CA ASP A 5 5.96 -34.07 24.25
C ASP A 5 7.18 -33.16 24.48
N VAL A 6 7.27 -32.08 23.70
CA VAL A 6 8.33 -31.10 23.76
C VAL A 6 7.73 -29.69 23.90
N GLU A 7 8.18 -28.96 24.90
CA GLU A 7 7.83 -27.57 25.08
C GLU A 7 8.51 -26.72 24.00
N ILE A 8 7.73 -25.91 23.28
CA ILE A 8 8.20 -25.03 22.21
C ILE A 8 8.17 -23.59 22.66
N THR A 9 9.34 -22.94 22.66
CA THR A 9 9.50 -21.53 23.09
C THR A 9 9.37 -20.52 21.96
N GLY A 10 9.29 -20.98 20.69
CA GLY A 10 9.16 -20.12 19.53
C GLY A 10 9.16 -20.89 18.22
N LEU A 11 8.95 -20.17 17.11
CA LEU A 11 8.91 -20.71 15.75
C LEU A 11 9.98 -20.05 14.90
N ALA A 12 10.77 -20.84 14.16
CA ALA A 12 11.79 -20.36 13.25
C ALA A 12 11.64 -20.97 11.86
N ILE A 13 11.94 -20.20 10.82
CA ILE A 13 11.98 -20.60 9.40
C ILE A 13 13.37 -20.38 8.77
N ASP A 14 14.26 -19.69 9.47
CA ASP A 14 15.66 -19.48 9.10
C ASP A 14 16.54 -20.20 10.13
N SER A 15 17.28 -21.21 9.69
CA SER A 15 18.13 -22.02 10.58
C SER A 15 19.15 -21.20 11.33
N ARG A 16 19.62 -20.07 10.75
CA ARG A 16 20.60 -19.15 11.35
C ARG A 16 20.04 -18.34 12.52
N GLN A 17 18.71 -18.23 12.60
CA GLN A 17 17.99 -17.47 13.65
C GLN A 17 17.37 -18.39 14.71
N VAL A 18 17.54 -19.71 14.57
CA VAL A 18 17.05 -20.67 15.54
C VAL A 18 17.69 -20.44 16.90
N GLN A 19 16.87 -20.42 17.92
CA GLN A 19 17.27 -20.38 19.34
C GLN A 19 16.84 -21.67 20.04
N ALA A 20 17.51 -21.98 21.17
CA ALA A 20 17.20 -23.16 21.95
C ALA A 20 15.72 -23.20 22.35
N GLY A 21 15.09 -24.36 22.22
CA GLY A 21 13.67 -24.55 22.52
C GLY A 21 12.71 -24.27 21.36
N GLN A 22 13.16 -23.76 20.22
CA GLN A 22 12.29 -23.46 19.11
C GLN A 22 11.97 -24.64 18.22
N LEU A 23 10.80 -24.59 17.58
CA LEU A 23 10.43 -25.44 16.45
C LEU A 23 10.96 -24.82 15.16
N PHE A 24 11.81 -25.54 14.45
CA PHE A 24 12.19 -25.14 13.09
C PHE A 24 11.23 -25.72 12.08
N VAL A 25 10.65 -24.88 11.22
CA VAL A 25 9.75 -25.29 10.14
C VAL A 25 10.49 -25.27 8.80
N ALA A 26 10.72 -26.43 8.22
CA ALA A 26 11.47 -26.62 6.98
C ALA A 26 10.61 -26.27 5.75
N VAL A 27 10.44 -24.96 5.47
CA VAL A 27 9.67 -24.49 4.33
C VAL A 27 10.53 -24.47 3.05
N ALA A 28 9.95 -24.87 1.93
CA ALA A 28 10.59 -24.71 0.62
C ALA A 28 10.53 -23.22 0.21
N GLY A 29 11.67 -22.57 0.04
CA GLY A 29 11.84 -21.20 -0.46
C GLY A 29 12.00 -21.15 -1.98
N ALA A 30 12.05 -19.92 -2.53
CA ALA A 30 12.28 -19.73 -3.97
C ALA A 30 13.74 -20.05 -4.39
N ARG A 31 14.70 -19.92 -3.47
CA ARG A 31 16.14 -20.10 -3.74
C ARG A 31 16.79 -21.26 -2.98
N ALA A 32 16.14 -21.77 -1.94
CA ALA A 32 16.65 -22.81 -1.07
C ALA A 32 15.53 -23.65 -0.47
N ASN A 33 15.77 -24.92 -0.21
CA ASN A 33 14.84 -25.79 0.47
C ASN A 33 15.14 -25.82 1.98
N GLY A 34 14.17 -25.52 2.84
CA GLY A 34 14.35 -25.57 4.29
C GLY A 34 14.84 -26.92 4.81
N LEU A 35 14.56 -28.03 4.09
CA LEU A 35 15.07 -29.36 4.44
C LEU A 35 16.60 -29.42 4.44
N ASP A 36 17.27 -28.68 3.56
CA ASP A 36 18.73 -28.66 3.45
C ASP A 36 19.41 -28.07 4.71
N PHE A 37 18.66 -27.33 5.53
CA PHE A 37 19.12 -26.63 6.72
C PHE A 37 18.66 -27.25 8.05
N VAL A 38 18.05 -28.44 8.02
CA VAL A 38 17.59 -29.13 9.23
C VAL A 38 18.73 -29.42 10.17
N ALA A 39 19.87 -29.91 9.64
CA ALA A 39 21.06 -30.20 10.47
C ALA A 39 21.61 -28.92 11.13
N ASP A 40 21.57 -27.78 10.44
CA ASP A 40 21.98 -26.49 11.01
C ASP A 40 21.01 -26.03 12.09
N ALA A 41 19.72 -26.17 11.88
CA ALA A 41 18.70 -25.83 12.88
C ALA A 41 18.87 -26.66 14.16
N ILE A 42 19.16 -27.96 14.03
CA ILE A 42 19.45 -28.84 15.18
C ILE A 42 20.70 -28.37 15.93
N ARG A 43 21.80 -28.09 15.20
CA ARG A 43 23.02 -27.56 15.81
C ARG A 43 22.81 -26.24 16.55
N ASN A 44 21.90 -25.40 16.07
CA ASN A 44 21.55 -24.12 16.67
C ASN A 44 20.52 -24.24 17.81
N GLY A 45 20.09 -25.47 18.15
CA GLY A 45 19.27 -25.72 19.34
C GLY A 45 17.77 -25.86 19.07
N ALA A 46 17.35 -26.17 17.84
CA ALA A 46 15.97 -26.56 17.58
C ALA A 46 15.57 -27.76 18.44
N SER A 47 14.45 -27.66 19.17
CA SER A 47 13.93 -28.76 19.99
C SER A 47 12.98 -29.67 19.23
N ALA A 48 12.45 -29.22 18.11
CA ALA A 48 11.63 -30.01 17.20
C ALA A 48 11.72 -29.48 15.77
N ILE A 49 11.34 -30.33 14.82
CA ILE A 49 11.30 -30.00 13.38
C ILE A 49 9.87 -30.15 12.87
N CYS A 50 9.44 -29.31 11.94
CA CYS A 50 8.25 -29.50 11.11
C CYS A 50 8.69 -29.71 9.66
N ALA A 51 8.44 -30.89 9.10
CA ALA A 51 8.94 -31.30 7.79
C ALA A 51 8.00 -32.32 7.11
N PRO A 52 8.17 -32.58 5.78
CA PRO A 52 7.37 -33.58 5.07
C PRO A 52 7.62 -35.02 5.49
N HIS A 53 8.72 -35.32 6.15
CA HIS A 53 9.08 -36.64 6.66
C HIS A 53 9.76 -36.56 8.03
N ALA A 54 9.78 -37.67 8.75
CA ALA A 54 10.43 -37.73 10.03
C ALA A 54 11.96 -37.47 9.90
N VAL A 55 12.53 -36.80 10.89
CA VAL A 55 13.98 -36.56 11.02
C VAL A 55 14.48 -37.41 12.19
N ASP A 56 15.55 -38.16 11.96
CA ASP A 56 16.12 -39.03 12.99
C ASP A 56 16.72 -38.20 14.15
N GLY A 57 16.49 -38.69 15.36
CA GLY A 57 17.09 -38.16 16.59
C GLY A 57 16.42 -36.87 17.12
N ILE A 58 15.36 -36.37 16.51
CA ILE A 58 14.63 -35.18 16.98
C ILE A 58 13.12 -35.31 16.80
N PRO A 59 12.29 -34.85 17.76
CA PRO A 59 10.84 -34.81 17.59
C PRO A 59 10.42 -34.09 16.29
N THR A 60 9.61 -34.77 15.48
CA THR A 60 9.21 -34.22 14.17
C THR A 60 7.69 -34.19 14.03
N LEU A 61 7.17 -33.00 13.70
CA LEU A 61 5.82 -32.80 13.19
C LEU A 61 5.83 -33.05 11.68
N VAL A 62 5.33 -34.21 11.25
CA VAL A 62 5.24 -34.57 9.83
C VAL A 62 4.00 -33.96 9.21
N THR A 63 4.17 -33.26 8.08
CA THR A 63 3.08 -32.63 7.31
C THR A 63 3.46 -32.48 5.84
N ASP A 64 2.52 -32.71 4.95
CA ASP A 64 2.72 -32.50 3.50
C ASP A 64 2.88 -31.02 3.11
N ASP A 65 2.42 -30.09 3.97
CA ASP A 65 2.50 -28.65 3.72
C ASP A 65 3.05 -27.91 4.96
N PRO A 66 4.39 -27.82 5.09
CA PRO A 66 5.03 -27.08 6.19
C PRO A 66 4.65 -25.61 6.27
N ARG A 67 4.34 -24.94 5.13
CA ARG A 67 3.92 -23.52 5.14
C ARG A 67 2.55 -23.32 5.77
N ARG A 68 1.59 -24.19 5.41
CA ARG A 68 0.25 -24.17 6.00
C ARG A 68 0.31 -24.56 7.48
N ALA A 69 1.15 -25.53 7.82
CA ALA A 69 1.39 -25.92 9.22
C ALA A 69 1.98 -24.74 10.00
N LEU A 70 3.00 -24.05 9.46
CA LEU A 70 3.60 -22.86 10.08
C LEU A 70 2.55 -21.79 10.45
N ALA A 71 1.65 -21.47 9.55
CA ALA A 71 0.62 -20.46 9.81
C ALA A 71 -0.32 -20.86 10.95
N ARG A 72 -0.75 -22.12 10.98
CA ARG A 72 -1.61 -22.68 12.05
C ARG A 72 -0.88 -22.75 13.38
N LEU A 73 0.39 -23.17 13.36
CA LEU A 73 1.25 -23.20 14.55
C LEU A 73 1.49 -21.81 15.10
N ALA A 74 1.76 -20.82 14.24
CA ALA A 74 1.94 -19.45 14.65
C ALA A 74 0.68 -18.87 15.30
N ALA A 75 -0.49 -19.14 14.72
CA ALA A 75 -1.77 -18.74 15.31
C ALA A 75 -1.97 -19.35 16.70
N ALA A 76 -1.73 -20.66 16.85
CA ALA A 76 -1.89 -21.37 18.12
C ALA A 76 -0.87 -20.89 19.16
N PHE A 77 0.41 -20.79 18.77
CA PHE A 77 1.51 -20.34 19.64
C PHE A 77 1.24 -18.97 20.26
N HIS A 78 0.64 -18.06 19.47
CA HIS A 78 0.26 -16.73 19.95
C HIS A 78 -1.17 -16.67 20.50
N GLY A 79 -1.85 -17.80 20.73
CA GLY A 79 -3.20 -17.86 21.33
C GLY A 79 -4.29 -17.28 20.44
N HIS A 80 -4.19 -17.43 19.11
CA HIS A 80 -5.20 -17.00 18.12
C HIS A 80 -5.60 -15.52 18.21
N PRO A 81 -4.67 -14.57 18.20
CA PRO A 81 -4.94 -13.14 18.48
C PRO A 81 -5.94 -12.51 17.50
N ALA A 82 -6.04 -13.02 16.28
CA ALA A 82 -7.00 -12.54 15.29
C ALA A 82 -8.47 -12.74 15.70
N ARG A 83 -8.76 -13.64 16.65
CA ARG A 83 -10.12 -13.86 17.18
C ARG A 83 -10.56 -12.79 18.19
N GLU A 84 -9.62 -12.05 18.71
CA GLU A 84 -9.83 -10.99 19.71
C GLU A 84 -9.91 -9.60 19.07
N LEU A 85 -9.77 -9.51 17.73
CA LEU A 85 -9.79 -8.29 16.96
C LEU A 85 -10.89 -8.34 15.91
N THR A 86 -11.48 -7.19 15.61
CA THR A 86 -12.18 -6.99 14.33
C THR A 86 -11.11 -6.89 13.24
N LEU A 87 -11.02 -7.91 12.40
CA LEU A 87 -9.99 -8.01 11.37
C LEU A 87 -10.53 -7.56 10.00
N ILE A 88 -9.96 -6.50 9.45
CA ILE A 88 -10.32 -5.95 8.14
C ILE A 88 -9.21 -6.28 7.14
N GLY A 89 -9.55 -7.05 6.12
CA GLY A 89 -8.61 -7.42 5.06
C GLY A 89 -8.79 -6.56 3.82
N VAL A 90 -7.70 -5.96 3.33
CA VAL A 90 -7.69 -5.16 2.11
C VAL A 90 -6.87 -5.87 1.04
N THR A 91 -7.52 -6.27 -0.05
CA THR A 91 -6.86 -6.87 -1.21
C THR A 91 -7.17 -6.11 -2.49
N GLY A 92 -6.42 -6.39 -3.53
CA GLY A 92 -6.50 -5.78 -4.84
C GLY A 92 -5.11 -5.61 -5.45
N SER A 93 -5.03 -5.21 -6.71
CA SER A 93 -3.76 -4.96 -7.38
C SER A 93 -3.17 -3.64 -6.89
N LEU A 94 -3.93 -2.57 -6.94
CA LEU A 94 -3.55 -1.20 -6.55
C LEU A 94 -4.43 -0.69 -5.40
N GLY A 95 -3.96 0.32 -4.67
CA GLY A 95 -4.75 1.04 -3.67
C GLY A 95 -4.84 0.40 -2.27
N LYS A 96 -4.29 -0.79 -2.04
CA LYS A 96 -4.32 -1.48 -0.74
C LYS A 96 -3.84 -0.62 0.43
N THR A 97 -2.63 -0.07 0.30
CA THR A 97 -1.99 0.75 1.34
C THR A 97 -2.79 2.01 1.63
N SER A 98 -3.23 2.71 0.58
CA SER A 98 -4.05 3.91 0.73
C SER A 98 -5.36 3.60 1.46
N SER A 99 -6.07 2.55 1.02
CA SER A 99 -7.32 2.14 1.66
C SER A 99 -7.12 1.70 3.11
N ALA A 100 -6.07 0.91 3.40
CA ALA A 100 -5.79 0.45 4.76
C ALA A 100 -5.51 1.61 5.72
N LEU A 101 -4.73 2.61 5.29
CA LEU A 101 -4.44 3.80 6.11
C LEU A 101 -5.67 4.70 6.30
N LEU A 102 -6.51 4.84 5.28
CA LEU A 102 -7.74 5.62 5.37
C LEU A 102 -8.77 4.95 6.30
N ILE A 103 -8.86 3.60 6.28
CA ILE A 103 -9.68 2.85 7.24
C ILE A 103 -9.15 3.08 8.66
N GLU A 104 -7.84 2.90 8.89
CA GLU A 104 -7.23 3.13 10.20
C GLU A 104 -7.53 4.53 10.72
N ALA A 105 -7.33 5.56 9.90
CA ALA A 105 -7.59 6.94 10.27
C ALA A 105 -9.06 7.18 10.65
N ALA A 106 -10.01 6.59 9.90
CA ALA A 106 -11.44 6.71 10.19
C ALA A 106 -11.83 5.99 11.48
N LEU A 107 -11.26 4.80 11.74
CA LEU A 107 -11.45 4.06 12.98
C LEU A 107 -10.86 4.82 14.17
N ALA A 108 -9.65 5.38 14.03
CA ALA A 108 -9.02 6.18 15.06
C ALA A 108 -9.83 7.44 15.39
N ALA A 109 -10.39 8.14 14.40
CA ALA A 109 -11.29 9.28 14.60
C ALA A 109 -12.59 8.87 15.30
N ALA A 110 -13.04 7.63 15.13
CA ALA A 110 -14.17 7.03 15.85
C ALA A 110 -13.78 6.50 17.25
N GLN A 111 -12.56 6.75 17.74
CA GLN A 111 -12.02 6.22 18.99
C GLN A 111 -11.90 4.67 19.03
N LEU A 112 -11.89 4.02 17.87
CA LEU A 112 -11.65 2.61 17.73
C LEU A 112 -10.13 2.38 17.55
N ARG A 113 -9.52 1.64 18.47
CA ARG A 113 -8.07 1.43 18.46
C ARG A 113 -7.69 0.42 17.40
N ALA A 114 -7.24 0.91 16.25
CA ALA A 114 -6.88 0.09 15.10
C ALA A 114 -5.36 0.08 14.86
N GLY A 115 -4.82 -1.11 14.53
CA GLY A 115 -3.47 -1.24 13.99
C GLY A 115 -3.50 -1.51 12.49
N VAL A 116 -2.38 -1.23 11.80
CA VAL A 116 -2.21 -1.54 10.36
C VAL A 116 -1.03 -2.48 10.15
N ILE A 117 -1.23 -3.49 9.29
CA ILE A 117 -0.18 -4.38 8.81
C ILE A 117 -0.14 -4.26 7.28
N GLY A 118 0.94 -3.68 6.75
CA GLY A 118 1.01 -3.39 5.32
C GLY A 118 2.40 -2.97 4.82
N SER A 119 2.42 -2.41 3.62
CA SER A 119 3.66 -2.02 2.93
C SER A 119 4.50 -1.00 3.69
N LEU A 120 3.89 -0.20 4.56
CA LEU A 120 4.58 0.75 5.43
C LEU A 120 4.97 0.17 6.80
N GLY A 121 4.98 -1.16 6.92
CA GLY A 121 5.28 -1.90 8.13
C GLY A 121 4.06 -2.19 9.00
N ILE A 122 4.32 -2.64 10.22
CA ILE A 122 3.33 -2.87 11.28
C ILE A 122 3.23 -1.59 12.10
N ARG A 123 2.05 -0.99 12.12
CA ARG A 123 1.78 0.31 12.76
C ARG A 123 0.73 0.13 13.84
N PHE A 124 1.03 0.54 15.03
CA PHE A 124 0.06 0.61 16.12
C PHE A 124 0.58 1.51 17.23
N ASP A 125 -0.30 2.34 17.80
CA ASP A 125 -0.03 3.17 18.98
C ASP A 125 1.25 4.02 18.84
N GLY A 126 1.38 4.72 17.68
CA GLY A 126 2.53 5.56 17.36
C GLY A 126 3.82 4.81 17.00
N THR A 127 3.84 3.48 17.14
CA THR A 127 5.00 2.65 16.80
C THR A 127 4.90 2.15 15.36
N VAL A 128 6.04 2.15 14.64
CA VAL A 128 6.17 1.56 13.31
C VAL A 128 7.31 0.56 13.31
N VAL A 129 7.02 -0.70 12.94
CA VAL A 129 8.03 -1.75 12.79
C VAL A 129 8.11 -2.14 11.33
N GLN A 130 9.26 -1.92 10.70
CA GLN A 130 9.49 -2.30 9.31
C GLN A 130 9.66 -3.81 9.18
N THR A 131 8.98 -4.41 8.21
CA THR A 131 9.01 -5.87 7.98
C THR A 131 9.68 -6.26 6.67
N GLY A 132 9.95 -5.28 5.79
CA GLY A 132 10.44 -5.53 4.43
C GLY A 132 9.44 -6.24 3.50
N MET A 133 8.23 -6.52 3.99
CA MET A 133 7.17 -7.21 3.26
C MET A 133 5.83 -6.55 3.54
N THR A 134 4.98 -6.44 2.51
CA THR A 134 3.61 -5.91 2.66
C THR A 134 2.78 -6.77 3.62
N THR A 135 2.90 -8.09 3.52
CA THR A 135 2.28 -9.04 4.43
C THR A 135 3.38 -9.90 5.03
N PRO A 136 3.68 -9.78 6.32
CA PRO A 136 4.75 -10.55 6.99
C PRO A 136 4.53 -12.05 6.94
N ASP A 137 5.58 -12.82 7.26
CA ASP A 137 5.45 -14.25 7.48
C ASP A 137 4.57 -14.54 8.70
N ALA A 138 3.97 -15.71 8.72
CA ALA A 138 2.97 -16.07 9.73
C ALA A 138 3.44 -15.90 11.20
N PRO A 139 4.67 -16.28 11.59
CA PRO A 139 5.15 -16.00 12.95
C PRO A 139 5.18 -14.51 13.30
N ALA A 140 5.74 -13.68 12.42
CA ALA A 140 5.81 -12.23 12.63
C ALA A 140 4.42 -11.59 12.62
N LEU A 141 3.52 -12.07 11.74
CA LEU A 141 2.14 -11.62 11.64
C LEU A 141 1.37 -11.89 12.95
N HIS A 142 1.36 -13.13 13.43
CA HIS A 142 0.62 -13.47 14.64
C HIS A 142 1.24 -12.86 15.90
N HIS A 143 2.58 -12.71 15.95
CA HIS A 143 3.25 -11.93 17.00
C HIS A 143 2.78 -10.46 17.00
N ALA A 144 2.69 -9.84 15.84
CA ALA A 144 2.21 -8.45 15.72
C ALA A 144 0.76 -8.31 16.20
N LEU A 145 -0.13 -9.21 15.76
CA LEU A 145 -1.53 -9.22 16.21
C LEU A 145 -1.64 -9.42 17.72
N ARG A 146 -0.85 -10.33 18.32
CA ARG A 146 -0.82 -10.52 19.79
C ARG A 146 -0.36 -9.24 20.50
N ARG A 147 0.69 -8.57 19.99
CA ARG A 147 1.13 -7.29 20.55
C ARG A 147 0.07 -6.20 20.48
N MET A 148 -0.68 -6.13 19.37
CA MET A 148 -1.80 -5.20 19.22
C MET A 148 -2.88 -5.47 20.29
N VAL A 149 -3.32 -6.73 20.43
CA VAL A 149 -4.29 -7.15 21.46
C VAL A 149 -3.80 -6.78 22.86
N THR A 150 -2.58 -7.16 23.21
CA THR A 150 -2.00 -6.88 24.54
C THR A 150 -1.93 -5.39 24.87
N ARG A 151 -1.82 -4.54 23.84
CA ARG A 151 -1.83 -3.08 23.99
C ARG A 151 -3.22 -2.46 23.83
N GLY A 152 -4.27 -3.27 23.79
CA GLY A 152 -5.66 -2.83 23.77
C GLY A 152 -6.18 -2.41 22.40
N ALA A 153 -5.63 -2.94 21.30
CA ALA A 153 -6.26 -2.81 20.00
C ALA A 153 -7.60 -3.52 19.99
N THR A 154 -8.58 -2.94 19.30
CA THR A 154 -9.89 -3.54 19.04
C THR A 154 -10.03 -3.97 17.59
N HIS A 155 -9.25 -3.34 16.70
CA HIS A 155 -9.29 -3.56 15.26
C HIS A 155 -7.88 -3.75 14.70
N ALA A 156 -7.78 -4.51 13.61
CA ALA A 156 -6.57 -4.56 12.80
C ALA A 156 -6.95 -4.51 11.32
N VAL A 157 -6.29 -3.62 10.58
CA VAL A 157 -6.43 -3.48 9.12
C VAL A 157 -5.21 -4.10 8.47
N MET A 158 -5.41 -4.99 7.52
CA MET A 158 -4.31 -5.76 6.96
C MET A 158 -4.34 -5.77 5.43
N GLU A 159 -3.22 -5.42 4.80
CA GLU A 159 -3.01 -5.64 3.38
C GLU A 159 -2.79 -7.13 3.10
N VAL A 160 -3.63 -7.73 2.25
CA VAL A 160 -3.53 -9.13 1.83
C VAL A 160 -3.06 -9.19 0.38
N THR A 161 -1.81 -9.61 0.19
CA THR A 161 -1.18 -9.72 -1.14
C THR A 161 -1.39 -11.09 -1.77
N SER A 162 -1.28 -11.19 -3.10
CA SER A 162 -1.31 -12.50 -3.78
C SER A 162 -0.16 -13.41 -3.31
N HIS A 163 1.02 -12.83 -3.01
CA HIS A 163 2.13 -13.56 -2.41
C HIS A 163 1.77 -14.18 -1.06
N SER A 164 1.10 -13.41 -0.17
CA SER A 164 0.71 -13.92 1.15
C SER A 164 -0.31 -15.05 1.08
N LEU A 165 -1.22 -14.96 0.10
CA LEU A 165 -2.20 -16.02 -0.16
C LEU A 165 -1.56 -17.29 -0.75
N ARG A 166 -0.64 -17.13 -1.71
CA ARG A 166 0.07 -18.24 -2.34
C ARG A 166 1.03 -18.93 -1.36
N LEU A 167 1.68 -18.14 -0.50
CA LEU A 167 2.65 -18.64 0.49
C LEU A 167 2.00 -18.97 1.84
N HIS A 168 0.67 -19.06 1.92
CA HIS A 168 -0.08 -19.41 3.13
C HIS A 168 0.22 -18.56 4.37
N ARG A 169 0.73 -17.31 4.22
CA ARG A 169 1.07 -16.45 5.36
C ARG A 169 -0.15 -16.04 6.19
N VAL A 170 -1.32 -16.00 5.55
CA VAL A 170 -2.61 -15.62 6.14
C VAL A 170 -3.55 -16.80 6.33
N GLU A 171 -3.04 -18.03 6.18
CA GLU A 171 -3.82 -19.25 6.41
C GLU A 171 -4.33 -19.31 7.84
N GLY A 172 -5.62 -19.63 8.01
CA GLY A 172 -6.26 -19.71 9.32
C GLY A 172 -6.70 -18.38 9.91
N LEU A 173 -6.43 -17.25 9.26
CA LEU A 173 -7.09 -15.98 9.56
C LEU A 173 -8.52 -16.01 9.01
N GLN A 174 -9.43 -15.34 9.71
CA GLN A 174 -10.78 -15.05 9.26
C GLN A 174 -11.05 -13.56 9.40
N PHE A 175 -11.40 -12.92 8.29
CA PHE A 175 -11.68 -11.49 8.25
C PHE A 175 -13.15 -11.21 8.50
N ASP A 176 -13.42 -10.20 9.33
CA ASP A 176 -14.77 -9.73 9.65
C ASP A 176 -15.30 -8.79 8.56
N ILE A 177 -14.41 -8.12 7.84
CA ILE A 177 -14.71 -7.26 6.68
C ILE A 177 -13.64 -7.51 5.62
N GLY A 178 -14.09 -7.70 4.37
CA GLY A 178 -13.22 -7.68 3.19
C GLY A 178 -13.31 -6.36 2.44
N VAL A 179 -12.19 -5.93 1.85
CA VAL A 179 -12.15 -4.82 0.89
C VAL A 179 -11.43 -5.28 -0.36
N LEU A 180 -12.09 -5.18 -1.51
CA LEU A 180 -11.54 -5.54 -2.82
C LEU A 180 -11.47 -4.29 -3.70
N THR A 181 -10.26 -3.77 -3.92
CA THR A 181 -10.05 -2.48 -4.57
C THR A 181 -10.13 -2.56 -6.10
N ASN A 182 -9.41 -3.49 -6.71
CA ASN A 182 -9.36 -3.71 -8.16
C ASN A 182 -8.59 -4.99 -8.50
N LEU A 183 -8.71 -5.44 -9.76
CA LEU A 183 -7.98 -6.57 -10.32
C LEU A 183 -7.30 -6.16 -11.62
N VAL A 184 -5.97 -6.04 -11.62
CA VAL A 184 -5.16 -5.71 -12.80
C VAL A 184 -4.40 -6.96 -13.23
N PRO A 185 -4.68 -7.53 -14.41
CA PRO A 185 -4.18 -8.85 -14.81
C PRO A 185 -2.66 -8.97 -14.89
N ASP A 186 -1.98 -7.88 -15.31
CA ASP A 186 -0.55 -7.90 -15.63
C ASP A 186 0.38 -7.59 -14.44
N GLU A 187 -0.15 -7.65 -13.21
CA GLU A 187 0.65 -7.42 -12.00
C GLU A 187 1.28 -8.74 -11.52
N HIS A 188 2.53 -8.66 -11.06
CA HIS A 188 3.26 -9.77 -10.42
C HIS A 188 3.43 -11.03 -11.28
N LEU A 189 3.58 -10.88 -12.61
CA LEU A 189 3.83 -12.02 -13.51
C LEU A 189 5.23 -12.62 -13.32
N GLU A 190 6.14 -11.96 -12.64
CA GLU A 190 7.41 -12.52 -12.16
C GLU A 190 7.22 -13.63 -11.10
N PHE A 191 6.07 -13.63 -10.44
CA PHE A 191 5.74 -14.59 -9.36
C PHE A 191 4.60 -15.53 -9.73
N HIS A 192 3.70 -15.09 -10.60
CA HIS A 192 2.54 -15.87 -11.06
C HIS A 192 2.75 -16.34 -12.51
N PRO A 193 2.49 -17.62 -12.82
CA PRO A 193 2.70 -18.15 -14.18
C PRO A 193 1.76 -17.55 -15.23
N SER A 194 0.66 -16.93 -14.83
CA SER A 194 -0.27 -16.24 -15.73
C SER A 194 -1.13 -15.22 -14.98
N ALA A 195 -1.76 -14.31 -15.74
CA ALA A 195 -2.76 -13.37 -15.24
C ALA A 195 -3.92 -14.09 -14.52
N ASP A 196 -4.40 -15.19 -15.09
CA ASP A 196 -5.48 -15.99 -14.49
C ASP A 196 -5.06 -16.63 -13.14
N ASP A 197 -3.81 -17.09 -13.03
CA ASP A 197 -3.28 -17.61 -11.77
C ASP A 197 -3.20 -16.50 -10.72
N TYR A 198 -2.74 -15.32 -11.12
CA TYR A 198 -2.70 -14.16 -10.23
C TYR A 198 -4.09 -13.78 -9.70
N ILE A 199 -5.08 -13.65 -10.60
CA ILE A 199 -6.46 -13.31 -10.24
C ILE A 199 -7.06 -14.40 -9.34
N ARG A 200 -6.98 -15.67 -9.73
CA ARG A 200 -7.47 -16.81 -8.93
C ARG A 200 -6.83 -16.84 -7.55
N THR A 201 -5.52 -16.60 -7.47
CA THR A 201 -4.80 -16.57 -6.19
C THR A 201 -5.32 -15.43 -5.32
N LYS A 202 -5.51 -14.23 -5.89
CA LYS A 202 -6.03 -13.08 -5.15
C LYS A 202 -7.45 -13.31 -4.64
N LEU A 203 -8.30 -13.94 -5.45
CA LEU A 203 -9.68 -14.28 -5.08
C LEU A 203 -9.79 -15.37 -3.99
N ARG A 204 -8.70 -16.10 -3.65
CA ARG A 204 -8.68 -16.97 -2.44
C ARG A 204 -8.93 -16.17 -1.16
N PHE A 205 -8.68 -14.87 -1.16
CA PHE A 205 -9.03 -13.99 -0.05
C PHE A 205 -10.50 -14.08 0.36
N LEU A 206 -11.40 -14.23 -0.59
CA LEU A 206 -12.84 -14.36 -0.31
C LEU A 206 -13.18 -15.58 0.55
N GLY A 207 -12.38 -16.64 0.44
CA GLY A 207 -12.51 -17.82 1.31
C GLY A 207 -11.96 -17.62 2.73
N LEU A 208 -11.34 -16.49 3.02
CA LEU A 208 -10.87 -16.12 4.36
C LEU A 208 -11.84 -15.16 5.07
N LEU A 209 -12.93 -14.76 4.43
CA LEU A 209 -13.99 -14.01 5.08
C LEU A 209 -14.78 -14.93 6.01
N ARG A 210 -15.19 -14.44 7.16
CA ARG A 210 -16.13 -15.17 8.03
C ARG A 210 -17.45 -15.40 7.29
N PRO A 211 -18.17 -16.49 7.58
CA PRO A 211 -19.50 -16.67 7.02
C PRO A 211 -20.40 -15.43 7.28
N GLY A 212 -20.97 -14.88 6.22
CA GLY A 212 -21.80 -13.67 6.31
C GLY A 212 -21.02 -12.34 6.45
N ALA A 213 -19.70 -12.36 6.48
CA ALA A 213 -18.90 -11.12 6.54
C ALA A 213 -19.08 -10.28 5.26
N PRO A 214 -19.30 -8.97 5.39
CA PRO A 214 -19.46 -8.08 4.27
C PRO A 214 -18.14 -7.90 3.49
N LEU A 215 -18.26 -7.88 2.17
CA LEU A 215 -17.21 -7.52 1.23
C LEU A 215 -17.51 -6.15 0.62
N VAL A 216 -16.71 -5.14 0.95
CA VAL A 216 -16.75 -3.85 0.28
C VAL A 216 -15.97 -3.94 -1.02
N ALA A 217 -16.63 -3.76 -2.16
CA ALA A 217 -16.04 -4.03 -3.47
C ALA A 217 -16.19 -2.86 -4.44
N ASN A 218 -15.16 -2.62 -5.23
CA ASN A 218 -15.18 -1.63 -6.30
C ASN A 218 -15.97 -2.17 -7.50
N MET A 219 -17.17 -1.65 -7.69
CA MET A 219 -18.07 -2.07 -8.78
C MET A 219 -17.75 -1.41 -10.12
N ASP A 220 -16.77 -0.51 -10.18
CA ASP A 220 -16.31 0.06 -11.45
C ASP A 220 -15.29 -0.85 -12.17
N ASP A 221 -14.68 -1.80 -11.46
CA ASP A 221 -13.77 -2.78 -12.03
C ASP A 221 -14.53 -3.99 -12.56
N ASP A 222 -14.41 -4.27 -13.87
CA ASP A 222 -15.13 -5.33 -14.54
C ASP A 222 -14.76 -6.72 -14.01
N LEU A 223 -13.46 -6.97 -13.77
CA LEU A 223 -13.00 -8.25 -13.24
C LEU A 223 -13.46 -8.50 -11.81
N VAL A 224 -13.59 -7.43 -11.01
CA VAL A 224 -14.18 -7.54 -9.66
C VAL A 224 -15.65 -7.93 -9.77
N ARG A 225 -16.44 -7.26 -10.63
CA ARG A 225 -17.87 -7.61 -10.82
C ARG A 225 -18.05 -9.05 -11.28
N ASP A 226 -17.28 -9.44 -12.31
CA ASP A 226 -17.35 -10.80 -12.86
C ASP A 226 -17.01 -11.85 -11.80
N ALA A 227 -15.98 -11.61 -11.00
CA ALA A 227 -15.57 -12.50 -9.91
C ALA A 227 -16.62 -12.65 -8.82
N LEU A 228 -17.49 -11.66 -8.62
CA LEU A 228 -18.52 -11.64 -7.57
C LEU A 228 -19.88 -12.16 -8.04
N THR A 229 -20.15 -12.21 -9.34
CA THR A 229 -21.47 -12.59 -9.91
C THR A 229 -21.92 -14.00 -9.51
N ALA A 230 -20.98 -14.93 -9.29
CA ALA A 230 -21.28 -16.33 -8.97
C ALA A 230 -21.05 -16.69 -7.49
N ARG A 231 -20.97 -15.69 -6.58
CA ARG A 231 -20.61 -15.92 -5.18
C ARG A 231 -21.71 -15.47 -4.21
N ASP A 232 -21.96 -16.30 -3.22
CA ASP A 232 -22.88 -16.01 -2.11
C ASP A 232 -22.15 -15.28 -0.96
N THR A 233 -21.54 -14.12 -1.30
CA THR A 233 -20.86 -13.25 -0.33
C THR A 233 -21.68 -11.96 -0.24
N PRO A 234 -22.03 -11.46 0.98
CA PRO A 234 -22.69 -10.18 1.11
C PRO A 234 -21.79 -9.06 0.56
N VAL A 235 -22.18 -8.43 -0.55
CA VAL A 235 -21.40 -7.39 -1.21
C VAL A 235 -21.99 -6.02 -0.91
N VAL A 236 -21.14 -5.12 -0.40
CA VAL A 236 -21.40 -3.69 -0.35
C VAL A 236 -20.67 -3.05 -1.53
N GLY A 237 -21.39 -2.86 -2.63
CA GLY A 237 -20.81 -2.32 -3.86
C GLY A 237 -20.56 -0.81 -3.77
N VAL A 238 -19.38 -0.37 -4.18
CA VAL A 238 -19.00 1.05 -4.27
C VAL A 238 -18.73 1.42 -5.72
N SER A 239 -19.28 2.52 -6.21
CA SER A 239 -19.08 2.97 -7.59
C SER A 239 -18.93 4.50 -7.69
N LEU A 240 -18.00 4.95 -8.53
CA LEU A 240 -17.83 6.34 -8.96
C LEU A 240 -18.62 6.65 -10.24
N HIS A 241 -19.08 5.60 -10.95
CA HIS A 241 -19.75 5.74 -12.25
C HIS A 241 -21.23 5.35 -12.22
N GLY A 242 -21.81 5.12 -11.02
CA GLY A 242 -23.21 4.77 -10.88
C GLY A 242 -23.55 3.38 -11.43
N ARG A 243 -22.65 2.40 -11.27
CA ARG A 243 -22.86 1.03 -11.76
C ARG A 243 -24.06 0.37 -11.10
N PRO A 244 -24.83 -0.45 -11.82
CA PRO A 244 -25.87 -1.27 -11.23
C PRO A 244 -25.31 -2.14 -10.08
N ASN A 245 -26.12 -2.38 -9.06
CA ASN A 245 -25.78 -3.15 -7.87
C ASN A 245 -24.70 -2.48 -6.95
N ALA A 246 -24.36 -1.22 -7.18
CA ALA A 246 -23.60 -0.44 -6.20
C ALA A 246 -24.56 0.21 -5.20
N THR A 247 -24.36 -0.10 -3.91
CA THR A 247 -25.15 0.46 -2.80
C THR A 247 -24.55 1.75 -2.24
N VAL A 248 -23.30 2.04 -2.63
CA VAL A 248 -22.59 3.27 -2.25
C VAL A 248 -22.07 3.95 -3.50
N LEU A 249 -22.50 5.18 -3.74
CA LEU A 249 -22.17 5.95 -4.92
C LEU A 249 -21.32 7.17 -4.57
N VAL A 250 -20.36 7.51 -5.44
CA VAL A 250 -19.66 8.78 -5.40
C VAL A 250 -20.32 9.74 -6.38
N GLU A 251 -20.83 10.86 -5.89
CA GLU A 251 -21.52 11.87 -6.69
C GLU A 251 -20.87 13.25 -6.52
N GLY A 252 -21.04 14.12 -7.52
CA GLY A 252 -20.57 15.51 -7.44
C GLY A 252 -19.06 15.64 -7.24
N LEU A 253 -18.25 14.78 -7.91
CA LEU A 253 -16.79 14.82 -7.78
C LEU A 253 -16.20 16.06 -8.43
N GLU A 254 -15.61 16.92 -7.60
CA GLU A 254 -14.86 18.10 -7.99
C GLU A 254 -13.40 17.95 -7.56
N THR A 255 -12.46 18.21 -8.46
CA THR A 255 -11.02 18.14 -8.20
C THR A 255 -10.39 19.54 -8.34
N SER A 256 -9.59 19.94 -7.36
CA SER A 256 -8.83 21.18 -7.34
C SER A 256 -7.39 20.90 -6.90
N ALA A 257 -6.51 21.90 -6.98
CA ALA A 257 -5.13 21.78 -6.49
C ALA A 257 -5.03 21.46 -4.98
N THR A 258 -6.09 21.64 -4.20
CA THR A 258 -6.10 21.36 -2.75
C THR A 258 -6.65 19.97 -2.41
N GLY A 259 -7.24 19.26 -3.38
CA GLY A 259 -7.84 17.95 -3.18
C GLY A 259 -9.13 17.74 -3.94
N SER A 260 -9.87 16.73 -3.55
CA SER A 260 -11.13 16.29 -4.16
C SER A 260 -12.29 16.46 -3.18
N ARG A 261 -13.41 17.04 -3.65
CA ARG A 261 -14.70 17.10 -2.93
C ARG A 261 -15.67 16.18 -3.61
N PHE A 262 -16.46 15.45 -2.85
CA PHE A 262 -17.49 14.54 -3.37
C PHE A 262 -18.50 14.18 -2.30
N ASN A 263 -19.64 13.67 -2.73
CA ASN A 263 -20.64 13.08 -1.85
C ASN A 263 -20.55 11.56 -1.88
N LEU A 264 -20.48 10.93 -0.72
CA LEU A 264 -20.64 9.48 -0.58
C LEU A 264 -22.12 9.22 -0.28
N ARG A 265 -22.87 8.73 -1.27
CA ARG A 265 -24.29 8.43 -1.13
C ARG A 265 -24.49 6.95 -0.87
N VAL A 266 -24.99 6.63 0.31
CA VAL A 266 -25.46 5.29 0.70
C VAL A 266 -26.93 5.18 0.30
N THR A 267 -27.25 4.29 -0.62
CA THR A 267 -28.60 4.19 -1.23
C THR A 267 -29.54 3.25 -0.48
N GLU A 268 -28.98 2.31 0.29
CA GLU A 268 -29.69 1.31 1.08
C GLU A 268 -29.11 1.26 2.49
N ALA A 269 -29.78 0.54 3.40
CA ALA A 269 -29.27 0.36 4.76
C ALA A 269 -27.91 -0.35 4.75
N LEU A 270 -26.87 0.29 5.28
CA LEU A 270 -25.51 -0.23 5.33
C LEU A 270 -25.31 -1.08 6.60
N PRO A 271 -25.03 -2.37 6.51
CA PRO A 271 -24.83 -3.23 7.68
C PRO A 271 -23.65 -2.77 8.52
N GLN A 272 -23.79 -2.83 9.85
CA GLN A 272 -22.68 -2.56 10.77
C GLN A 272 -22.31 -3.82 11.56
N LEU A 273 -21.02 -4.03 11.82
CA LEU A 273 -20.57 -5.07 12.74
C LEU A 273 -21.08 -4.77 14.16
N GLY A 274 -21.46 -5.84 14.88
CA GLY A 274 -22.04 -5.71 16.22
C GLY A 274 -23.57 -5.60 16.21
N GLY A 275 -24.19 -5.59 15.06
CA GLY A 275 -25.65 -5.51 14.86
C GLY A 275 -26.12 -4.08 14.59
N GLY A 276 -27.13 -3.97 13.77
CA GLY A 276 -27.67 -2.71 13.30
C GLY A 276 -27.29 -2.37 11.87
N ALA A 277 -27.77 -1.23 11.41
CA ALA A 277 -27.46 -0.71 10.08
C ALA A 277 -27.54 0.82 10.08
N LEU A 278 -26.70 1.47 9.31
CA LEU A 278 -26.83 2.88 9.02
C LEU A 278 -27.94 3.08 7.95
N PRO A 279 -28.84 4.04 8.15
CA PRO A 279 -29.87 4.33 7.16
C PRO A 279 -29.25 4.91 5.89
N PRO A 280 -29.98 4.90 4.76
CA PRO A 280 -29.59 5.64 3.56
C PRO A 280 -29.24 7.09 3.91
N MET A 281 -28.12 7.58 3.38
CA MET A 281 -27.63 8.93 3.69
C MET A 281 -26.73 9.47 2.57
N THR A 282 -26.51 10.77 2.60
CA THR A 282 -25.49 11.43 1.77
C THR A 282 -24.47 12.09 2.70
N LEU A 283 -23.21 11.72 2.55
CA LEU A 283 -22.09 12.21 3.36
C LEU A 283 -21.17 13.06 2.49
N PRO A 284 -21.15 14.39 2.65
CA PRO A 284 -20.21 15.25 1.95
C PRO A 284 -18.80 15.06 2.52
N LEU A 285 -17.83 14.80 1.64
CA LEU A 285 -16.45 14.48 1.97
C LEU A 285 -15.48 15.42 1.25
N PHE A 286 -14.38 15.70 1.92
CA PHE A 286 -13.20 16.32 1.36
C PHE A 286 -11.99 15.43 1.59
N LEU A 287 -11.25 15.17 0.53
CA LEU A 287 -10.02 14.39 0.54
C LEU A 287 -8.88 15.27 -0.02
N PRO A 288 -7.87 15.64 0.76
CA PRO A 288 -6.73 16.45 0.27
C PRO A 288 -5.75 15.60 -0.57
N LEU A 289 -6.29 14.75 -1.43
CA LEU A 289 -5.58 13.93 -2.41
C LEU A 289 -6.26 14.09 -3.78
N LEU A 290 -5.45 13.99 -4.83
CA LEU A 290 -5.90 14.15 -6.20
C LEU A 290 -6.17 12.79 -6.87
N GLY A 291 -7.03 12.80 -7.88
CA GLY A 291 -7.25 11.68 -8.78
C GLY A 291 -8.36 10.73 -8.35
N ARG A 292 -9.06 10.21 -9.36
CA ARG A 292 -10.19 9.29 -9.20
C ARG A 292 -9.82 8.02 -8.43
N THR A 293 -8.59 7.52 -8.61
CA THR A 293 -8.10 6.35 -7.88
C THR A 293 -8.06 6.60 -6.37
N ASN A 294 -7.61 7.78 -5.94
CA ASN A 294 -7.61 8.14 -4.53
C ASN A 294 -9.03 8.32 -3.99
N VAL A 295 -9.95 8.88 -4.78
CA VAL A 295 -11.37 8.99 -4.43
C VAL A 295 -12.01 7.60 -4.31
N ALA A 296 -11.72 6.67 -5.25
CA ALA A 296 -12.20 5.29 -5.17
C ALA A 296 -11.71 4.59 -3.91
N ASN A 297 -10.39 4.69 -3.60
CA ASN A 297 -9.83 4.14 -2.39
C ASN A 297 -10.45 4.75 -1.12
N ALA A 298 -10.71 6.07 -1.13
CA ALA A 298 -11.37 6.76 -0.02
C ALA A 298 -12.83 6.33 0.15
N ALA A 299 -13.57 6.15 -0.94
CA ALA A 299 -14.95 5.67 -0.89
C ALA A 299 -15.04 4.24 -0.34
N LEU A 300 -14.17 3.33 -0.81
CA LEU A 300 -14.05 1.97 -0.29
C LEU A 300 -13.67 1.97 1.20
N ALA A 301 -12.67 2.76 1.57
CA ALA A 301 -12.20 2.87 2.95
C ALA A 301 -13.27 3.46 3.88
N SER A 302 -13.96 4.52 3.45
CA SER A 302 -15.08 5.12 4.18
C SER A 302 -16.19 4.12 4.42
N THR A 303 -16.57 3.38 3.37
CA THR A 303 -17.60 2.34 3.45
C THR A 303 -17.19 1.24 4.43
N ALA A 304 -15.95 0.74 4.33
CA ALA A 304 -15.44 -0.29 5.25
C ALA A 304 -15.39 0.20 6.70
N ALA A 305 -14.99 1.45 6.94
CA ALA A 305 -14.98 2.04 8.27
C ALA A 305 -16.40 2.21 8.85
N LEU A 306 -17.36 2.65 8.03
CA LEU A 306 -18.78 2.73 8.43
C LEU A 306 -19.33 1.35 8.79
N VAL A 307 -19.05 0.33 7.99
CA VAL A 307 -19.40 -1.08 8.28
C VAL A 307 -18.74 -1.56 9.57
N ALA A 308 -17.50 -1.15 9.84
CA ALA A 308 -16.78 -1.48 11.07
C ALA A 308 -17.28 -0.73 12.33
N GLY A 309 -18.26 0.18 12.19
CA GLY A 309 -18.85 0.92 13.30
C GLY A 309 -18.36 2.36 13.48
N ALA A 310 -17.53 2.88 12.56
CA ALA A 310 -17.19 4.30 12.58
C ALA A 310 -18.42 5.17 12.27
N SER A 311 -18.52 6.32 12.95
CA SER A 311 -19.59 7.28 12.65
C SER A 311 -19.30 8.05 11.35
N PRO A 312 -20.34 8.58 10.65
CA PRO A 312 -20.15 9.43 9.48
C PRO A 312 -19.25 10.65 9.74
N ASP A 313 -19.36 11.25 10.93
CA ASP A 313 -18.53 12.39 11.35
C ASP A 313 -17.06 12.02 11.54
N ALA A 314 -16.78 10.85 12.09
CA ALA A 314 -15.41 10.33 12.20
C ALA A 314 -14.78 10.11 10.83
N VAL A 315 -15.52 9.52 9.89
CA VAL A 315 -15.07 9.34 8.51
C VAL A 315 -14.76 10.69 7.85
N ARG A 316 -15.66 11.67 7.97
CA ARG A 316 -15.47 13.02 7.40
C ARG A 316 -14.21 13.68 7.98
N THR A 317 -14.05 13.64 9.28
CA THR A 317 -12.90 14.21 9.99
C THR A 317 -11.60 13.55 9.56
N ALA A 318 -11.56 12.23 9.49
CA ALA A 318 -10.38 11.47 9.09
C ALA A 318 -9.94 11.77 7.66
N LEU A 319 -10.90 11.79 6.71
CA LEU A 319 -10.57 12.07 5.32
C LEU A 319 -10.03 13.49 5.15
N ALA A 320 -10.66 14.48 5.77
CA ALA A 320 -10.21 15.88 5.69
C ALA A 320 -8.82 16.10 6.33
N ALA A 321 -8.45 15.29 7.31
CA ALA A 321 -7.15 15.32 7.97
C ALA A 321 -6.07 14.49 7.25
N THR A 322 -6.42 13.76 6.19
CA THR A 322 -5.48 12.92 5.43
C THR A 322 -4.34 13.77 4.87
N ARG A 323 -3.14 13.25 4.99
CA ARG A 323 -1.95 13.89 4.37
C ARG A 323 -1.54 13.09 3.14
N PRO A 324 -1.14 13.76 2.05
CA PRO A 324 -0.56 13.09 0.89
C PRO A 324 0.61 12.21 1.32
N MET A 325 0.62 10.98 0.85
CA MET A 325 1.79 10.11 0.98
C MET A 325 2.89 10.64 0.06
N HIS A 326 4.14 10.42 0.46
CA HIS A 326 5.29 10.78 -0.34
C HIS A 326 5.17 10.18 -1.75
N ARG A 327 5.23 11.05 -2.76
CA ARG A 327 5.16 10.68 -4.18
C ARG A 327 3.92 9.84 -4.54
N ARG A 328 2.73 10.23 -4.05
CA ARG A 328 1.43 9.65 -4.45
C ARG A 328 0.47 10.79 -4.80
N MET A 329 0.48 11.22 -6.06
CA MET A 329 -0.25 12.40 -6.52
C MET A 329 -0.01 13.60 -5.59
N GLN A 330 1.25 13.76 -5.15
CA GLN A 330 1.63 14.76 -4.15
C GLN A 330 1.92 16.10 -4.82
N ILE A 331 1.18 17.14 -4.46
CA ILE A 331 1.60 18.51 -4.78
C ILE A 331 2.76 18.87 -3.84
N VAL A 332 3.96 19.04 -4.41
CA VAL A 332 5.18 19.37 -3.67
C VAL A 332 5.44 20.87 -3.63
N PHE A 333 4.81 21.63 -4.55
CA PHE A 333 4.85 23.08 -4.61
C PHE A 333 3.63 23.65 -5.36
N ALA A 334 3.08 24.78 -4.92
CA ALA A 334 1.94 25.46 -5.55
C ALA A 334 1.92 26.99 -5.28
N ASN A 335 3.07 27.59 -4.97
CA ASN A 335 3.18 29.04 -4.80
C ASN A 335 3.93 29.67 -5.99
N GLY A 336 3.44 29.40 -7.17
CA GLY A 336 3.97 29.64 -8.50
C GLY A 336 3.43 28.53 -9.39
N PRO A 337 4.24 27.82 -10.20
CA PRO A 337 3.77 26.64 -10.91
C PRO A 337 3.27 25.58 -9.94
N ILE A 338 2.27 24.80 -10.36
CA ILE A 338 1.86 23.61 -9.61
C ILE A 338 2.86 22.50 -9.94
N VAL A 339 3.54 21.95 -8.94
CA VAL A 339 4.45 20.81 -9.12
C VAL A 339 3.85 19.57 -8.44
N LEU A 340 3.49 18.57 -9.25
CA LEU A 340 2.93 17.31 -8.83
C LEU A 340 3.97 16.20 -8.97
N ASP A 341 4.20 15.44 -7.91
CA ASP A 341 5.13 14.29 -7.86
C ASP A 341 4.35 12.99 -7.65
N ASP A 342 4.56 12.03 -8.55
CA ASP A 342 3.92 10.71 -8.45
C ASP A 342 4.84 9.55 -8.80
N THR A 343 4.69 8.45 -8.04
CA THR A 343 5.38 7.19 -8.33
C THR A 343 4.61 6.42 -9.38
N VAL A 344 4.96 6.61 -10.63
CA VAL A 344 4.42 5.81 -11.74
C VAL A 344 5.32 4.60 -11.98
N GLY A 345 4.72 3.44 -12.12
CA GLY A 345 5.46 2.19 -12.31
C GLY A 345 4.80 1.24 -13.32
N ASN A 346 3.61 1.57 -13.80
CA ASN A 346 2.85 0.82 -14.79
C ASN A 346 1.96 1.76 -15.63
N PRO A 347 1.43 1.29 -16.77
CA PRO A 347 0.60 2.10 -17.68
C PRO A 347 -0.60 2.76 -17.00
N ILE A 348 -1.28 2.06 -16.11
CA ILE A 348 -2.47 2.58 -15.41
C ILE A 348 -2.10 3.79 -14.53
N SER A 349 -0.97 3.74 -13.84
CA SER A 349 -0.51 4.87 -13.02
C SER A 349 -0.11 6.07 -13.87
N VAL A 350 0.50 5.86 -15.04
CA VAL A 350 0.80 6.94 -16.00
C VAL A 350 -0.50 7.60 -16.45
N ARG A 351 -1.47 6.83 -16.92
CA ARG A 351 -2.79 7.34 -17.37
C ARG A 351 -3.49 8.14 -16.28
N ALA A 352 -3.48 7.64 -15.05
CA ALA A 352 -4.14 8.30 -13.91
C ALA A 352 -3.58 9.70 -13.62
N VAL A 353 -2.26 9.92 -13.81
CA VAL A 353 -1.65 11.24 -13.62
C VAL A 353 -2.09 12.20 -14.71
N PHE A 354 -2.11 11.78 -15.98
CA PHE A 354 -2.60 12.64 -17.07
C PHE A 354 -4.09 12.97 -16.96
N GLU A 355 -4.91 12.04 -16.43
CA GLU A 355 -6.31 12.35 -16.09
C GLU A 355 -6.41 13.47 -15.04
N VAL A 356 -5.52 13.49 -14.05
CA VAL A 356 -5.47 14.58 -13.07
C VAL A 356 -4.97 15.86 -13.72
N ALA A 357 -3.90 15.79 -14.50
CA ALA A 357 -3.33 16.94 -15.18
C ALA A 357 -4.35 17.65 -16.06
N SER A 358 -5.15 16.92 -16.84
CA SER A 358 -6.18 17.49 -17.71
C SER A 358 -7.32 18.23 -16.97
N ARG A 359 -7.43 18.05 -15.64
CA ARG A 359 -8.45 18.70 -14.78
C ARG A 359 -7.89 19.84 -13.93
N LEU A 360 -6.59 19.93 -13.82
CA LEU A 360 -5.96 21.04 -13.12
C LEU A 360 -5.81 22.22 -14.10
N PRO A 361 -6.22 23.44 -13.73
CA PRO A 361 -5.99 24.62 -14.58
C PRO A 361 -4.50 24.83 -14.77
N HIS A 362 -4.05 24.94 -16.00
CA HIS A 362 -2.67 25.29 -16.36
C HIS A 362 -2.58 25.84 -17.77
N ASP A 363 -1.56 26.67 -18.01
CA ASP A 363 -1.28 27.22 -19.34
C ASP A 363 -0.40 26.28 -20.15
N ARG A 364 0.65 25.71 -19.53
CA ARG A 364 1.56 24.74 -20.14
C ARG A 364 1.80 23.57 -19.22
N LEU A 365 1.98 22.38 -19.82
CA LEU A 365 2.34 21.16 -19.10
C LEU A 365 3.80 20.79 -19.38
N ARG A 366 4.58 20.58 -18.33
CA ARG A 366 5.94 20.06 -18.40
C ARG A 366 6.06 18.76 -17.65
N VAL A 367 6.66 17.77 -18.26
CA VAL A 367 6.77 16.42 -17.70
C VAL A 367 8.23 16.01 -17.64
N VAL A 368 8.68 15.62 -16.44
CA VAL A 368 9.94 14.91 -16.23
C VAL A 368 9.59 13.46 -15.93
N TYR A 369 10.01 12.55 -16.80
CA TYR A 369 9.76 11.13 -16.63
C TYR A 369 11.05 10.37 -16.33
N GLY A 370 11.12 9.75 -15.14
CA GLY A 370 12.20 8.86 -14.74
C GLY A 370 11.94 7.42 -15.18
N ILE A 371 12.83 6.86 -16.00
CA ILE A 371 12.76 5.48 -16.47
C ILE A 371 12.82 4.52 -15.27
N ARG A 372 12.07 3.43 -15.36
CA ARG A 372 12.06 2.40 -14.31
C ARG A 372 13.20 1.41 -14.54
N GLY A 373 14.33 1.62 -13.87
CA GLY A 373 15.52 0.79 -14.00
C GLY A 373 15.38 -0.61 -13.41
N SER A 374 16.09 -1.56 -14.01
CA SER A 374 16.18 -2.98 -13.59
C SER A 374 14.83 -3.71 -13.57
N ARG A 375 13.91 -3.37 -14.49
CA ARG A 375 12.57 -3.98 -14.61
C ARG A 375 12.31 -4.54 -16.00
N GLY A 376 13.24 -4.33 -16.94
CA GLY A 376 13.20 -4.84 -18.29
C GLY A 376 12.48 -3.92 -19.29
N GLU A 377 12.69 -4.22 -20.55
CA GLU A 377 12.22 -3.41 -21.67
C GLU A 377 10.70 -3.40 -21.81
N ALA A 378 10.03 -4.55 -21.63
CA ALA A 378 8.60 -4.69 -21.88
C ALA A 378 7.71 -3.76 -21.02
N ILE A 379 8.02 -3.58 -19.75
CA ILE A 379 7.26 -2.64 -18.89
C ILE A 379 7.57 -1.19 -19.23
N ASN A 380 8.84 -0.90 -19.55
CA ASN A 380 9.27 0.44 -19.94
C ASN A 380 8.66 0.86 -21.29
N GLN A 381 8.55 -0.06 -22.25
CA GLN A 381 7.87 0.17 -23.52
C GLN A 381 6.38 0.47 -23.31
N ARG A 382 5.67 -0.32 -22.50
CA ARG A 382 4.24 -0.08 -22.19
C ARG A 382 4.04 1.25 -21.50
N ASN A 383 4.90 1.60 -20.54
CA ASN A 383 4.84 2.89 -19.87
C ASN A 383 5.08 4.06 -20.85
N ALA A 384 6.05 3.91 -21.77
CA ALA A 384 6.35 4.92 -22.79
C ALA A 384 5.19 5.10 -23.78
N THR A 385 4.45 4.04 -24.11
CA THR A 385 3.25 4.12 -24.94
C THR A 385 2.17 4.98 -24.29
N GLU A 386 1.85 4.72 -23.01
CA GLU A 386 0.88 5.53 -22.25
C GLU A 386 1.36 6.97 -22.04
N LEU A 387 2.66 7.15 -21.80
CA LEU A 387 3.26 8.47 -21.66
C LEU A 387 3.11 9.28 -22.96
N ALA A 388 3.35 8.65 -24.12
CA ALA A 388 3.17 9.29 -25.43
C ALA A 388 1.72 9.71 -25.67
N GLU A 389 0.75 8.88 -25.27
CA GLU A 389 -0.68 9.22 -25.36
C GLU A 389 -1.01 10.42 -24.46
N GLY A 390 -0.54 10.40 -23.21
CA GLY A 390 -0.72 11.48 -22.26
C GLY A 390 -0.15 12.82 -22.76
N ILE A 391 1.09 12.82 -23.24
CA ILE A 391 1.76 14.02 -23.78
C ILE A 391 0.99 14.58 -24.98
N ARG A 392 0.60 13.73 -25.95
CA ARG A 392 -0.15 14.18 -27.15
C ARG A 392 -1.52 14.74 -26.81
N SER A 393 -2.21 14.16 -25.81
CA SER A 393 -3.54 14.62 -25.40
C SER A 393 -3.53 15.96 -24.65
N THR A 394 -2.37 16.35 -24.09
CA THR A 394 -2.20 17.55 -23.28
C THR A 394 -1.27 18.59 -23.89
N ASP A 395 -0.72 18.34 -25.08
CA ASP A 395 0.31 19.17 -25.72
C ASP A 395 1.48 19.51 -24.80
N GLY A 396 1.90 18.51 -24.01
CA GLY A 396 2.93 18.66 -22.97
C GLY A 396 4.36 18.58 -23.52
N GLU A 397 5.28 19.30 -22.88
CA GLU A 397 6.71 19.17 -23.11
C GLU A 397 7.28 18.03 -22.25
N LEU A 398 8.13 17.15 -22.85
CA LEU A 398 8.65 15.97 -22.17
C LEU A 398 10.17 15.93 -22.14
N LEU A 399 10.72 15.71 -20.94
CA LEU A 399 12.10 15.33 -20.73
C LEU A 399 12.14 13.97 -20.00
N VAL A 400 12.98 13.05 -20.50
CA VAL A 400 13.19 11.72 -19.91
C VAL A 400 14.53 11.68 -19.19
N THR A 401 14.57 11.04 -18.01
CA THR A 401 15.80 10.88 -17.23
C THR A 401 16.03 9.43 -16.81
N SER A 402 17.29 9.01 -16.73
CA SER A 402 17.73 7.76 -16.07
C SER A 402 18.07 7.96 -14.60
N SER A 403 18.08 9.21 -14.11
CA SER A 403 18.35 9.57 -12.71
C SER A 403 19.67 8.98 -12.16
N GLU A 404 20.75 9.02 -12.95
CA GLU A 404 22.03 8.37 -12.61
C GLU A 404 22.66 8.88 -11.33
N ASP A 405 22.42 10.16 -11.00
CA ASP A 405 22.86 10.83 -9.77
C ASP A 405 22.01 10.50 -8.53
N ALA A 406 20.89 9.80 -8.69
CA ALA A 406 19.94 9.52 -7.61
C ALA A 406 19.59 8.03 -7.45
N ALA A 407 19.68 7.24 -8.53
CA ALA A 407 19.36 5.83 -8.51
C ALA A 407 20.45 4.99 -7.84
N ASN A 408 20.06 4.07 -6.96
CA ASN A 408 20.99 3.06 -6.45
C ASN A 408 21.22 1.95 -7.50
N GLU A 409 22.20 1.06 -7.25
CA GLU A 409 22.57 0.01 -8.19
C GLU A 409 21.39 -0.91 -8.57
N ALA A 410 20.51 -1.24 -7.62
CA ALA A 410 19.35 -2.10 -7.85
C ALA A 410 18.25 -1.46 -8.73
N ASN A 411 18.31 -0.15 -8.95
CA ASN A 411 17.34 0.62 -9.73
C ASN A 411 18.01 1.39 -10.90
N ARG A 412 19.25 1.02 -11.24
CA ARG A 412 19.97 1.63 -12.37
C ARG A 412 19.29 1.26 -13.68
N VAL A 413 19.13 2.24 -14.55
CA VAL A 413 18.58 2.08 -15.90
C VAL A 413 19.65 1.50 -16.81
N THR A 414 19.33 0.44 -17.55
CA THR A 414 20.24 -0.11 -18.57
C THR A 414 20.13 0.67 -19.88
N PRO A 415 21.13 0.60 -20.77
CA PRO A 415 21.04 1.22 -22.09
C PRO A 415 19.80 0.75 -22.87
N GLU A 416 19.48 -0.55 -22.82
CA GLU A 416 18.34 -1.16 -23.51
C GLU A 416 17.00 -0.61 -22.97
N GLU A 417 16.88 -0.49 -21.65
CA GLU A 417 15.69 0.11 -21.01
C GLU A 417 15.51 1.58 -21.40
N ARG A 418 16.61 2.34 -21.51
CA ARG A 418 16.57 3.74 -21.96
C ARG A 418 16.15 3.82 -23.44
N ASP A 419 16.82 3.04 -24.29
CA ASP A 419 16.65 3.13 -25.72
C ASP A 419 15.22 2.72 -26.13
N VAL A 420 14.64 1.67 -25.54
CA VAL A 420 13.25 1.28 -25.82
C VAL A 420 12.25 2.40 -25.45
N VAL A 421 12.48 3.14 -24.38
CA VAL A 421 11.62 4.28 -24.00
C VAL A 421 11.72 5.40 -25.03
N LEU A 422 12.94 5.82 -25.37
CA LEU A 422 13.17 6.94 -26.31
C LEU A 422 12.67 6.61 -27.71
N GLU A 423 12.91 5.37 -28.17
CA GLU A 423 12.43 4.89 -29.49
C GLU A 423 10.91 4.83 -29.53
N THR A 424 10.26 4.30 -28.49
CA THR A 424 8.79 4.22 -28.41
C THR A 424 8.16 5.62 -28.46
N LEU A 425 8.71 6.58 -27.71
CA LEU A 425 8.22 7.97 -27.71
C LEU A 425 8.38 8.65 -29.06
N ARG A 426 9.56 8.50 -29.70
CA ARG A 426 9.83 9.06 -31.03
C ARG A 426 8.96 8.42 -32.11
N ALA A 427 8.77 7.11 -32.08
CA ALA A 427 7.89 6.38 -33.00
C ALA A 427 6.42 6.83 -32.88
N ALA A 428 6.01 7.24 -31.67
CA ALA A 428 4.69 7.83 -31.41
C ALA A 428 4.58 9.31 -31.80
N GLY A 429 5.64 9.93 -32.38
CA GLY A 429 5.67 11.32 -32.80
C GLY A 429 5.84 12.33 -31.65
N VAL A 430 6.30 11.89 -30.48
CA VAL A 430 6.56 12.77 -29.34
C VAL A 430 7.99 13.32 -29.42
N SER A 431 8.13 14.65 -29.35
CA SER A 431 9.44 15.28 -29.16
C SER A 431 9.91 15.01 -27.74
N VAL A 432 11.09 14.43 -27.58
CA VAL A 432 11.63 14.02 -26.29
C VAL A 432 13.09 14.45 -26.15
N GLU A 433 13.38 15.12 -25.06
CA GLU A 433 14.73 15.41 -24.59
C GLU A 433 15.17 14.33 -23.59
N TYR A 434 16.48 14.09 -23.48
CA TYR A 434 17.05 13.16 -22.52
C TYR A 434 18.13 13.81 -21.68
N GLU A 435 18.02 13.70 -20.37
CA GLU A 435 18.99 14.18 -19.39
C GLU A 435 19.25 13.10 -18.32
N PRO A 436 20.46 12.57 -18.22
CA PRO A 436 20.76 11.49 -17.27
C PRO A 436 20.70 11.90 -15.79
N SER A 437 20.92 13.19 -15.46
CA SER A 437 20.87 13.69 -14.08
C SER A 437 19.46 14.08 -13.67
N LEU A 438 18.98 13.52 -12.57
CA LEU A 438 17.70 13.91 -11.96
C LEU A 438 17.67 15.40 -11.60
N GLU A 439 18.74 15.91 -10.99
CA GLU A 439 18.77 17.33 -10.58
C GLU A 439 18.63 18.25 -11.79
N ARG A 440 19.36 17.99 -12.88
CA ARG A 440 19.27 18.80 -14.12
C ARG A 440 17.91 18.64 -14.80
N ALA A 441 17.37 17.42 -14.83
CA ALA A 441 16.05 17.16 -15.41
C ALA A 441 14.93 17.94 -14.69
N VAL A 442 14.94 17.93 -13.35
CA VAL A 442 13.95 18.68 -12.56
C VAL A 442 14.15 20.20 -12.75
N ARG A 443 15.40 20.68 -12.75
CA ARG A 443 15.69 22.11 -12.99
C ARG A 443 15.20 22.57 -14.36
N TRP A 444 15.39 21.79 -15.42
CA TRP A 444 14.88 22.10 -16.77
C TRP A 444 13.37 22.40 -16.73
N ALA A 445 12.60 21.60 -16.02
CA ALA A 445 11.16 21.83 -15.89
C ALA A 445 10.83 23.09 -15.08
N LEU A 446 11.60 23.42 -14.04
CA LEU A 446 11.32 24.55 -13.15
C LEU A 446 11.79 25.89 -13.70
N GLU A 447 12.98 25.94 -14.34
CA GLU A 447 13.61 27.17 -14.83
C GLU A 447 12.82 27.85 -15.95
N SER A 448 12.06 27.05 -16.72
CA SER A 448 11.25 27.55 -17.83
C SER A 448 9.76 27.64 -17.51
N SER A 449 9.34 27.35 -16.25
CA SER A 449 7.92 27.38 -15.85
C SER A 449 7.48 28.75 -15.35
N ALA A 450 6.30 29.19 -15.82
CA ALA A 450 5.57 30.33 -15.29
C ALA A 450 4.65 29.94 -14.13
N ALA A 451 4.07 30.94 -13.46
CA ALA A 451 3.22 30.68 -12.28
C ALA A 451 1.93 29.89 -12.59
N ALA A 452 1.45 29.96 -13.82
CA ALA A 452 0.25 29.23 -14.25
C ALA A 452 0.56 27.87 -14.90
N ASP A 453 1.82 27.43 -14.90
CA ASP A 453 2.20 26.15 -15.50
C ASP A 453 2.01 24.98 -14.52
N LEU A 454 1.85 23.76 -15.08
CA LEU A 454 1.84 22.50 -14.35
C LEU A 454 3.11 21.70 -14.67
N VAL A 455 3.81 21.26 -13.65
CA VAL A 455 4.98 20.38 -13.74
C VAL A 455 4.65 19.02 -13.17
N LEU A 456 4.82 17.94 -13.93
CA LEU A 456 4.70 16.57 -13.47
C LEU A 456 6.08 15.94 -13.30
N LEU A 457 6.34 15.40 -12.12
CA LEU A 457 7.54 14.64 -11.79
C LEU A 457 7.13 13.17 -11.64
N LEU A 458 7.38 12.39 -12.69
CA LEU A 458 6.85 11.03 -12.82
C LEU A 458 7.98 10.01 -12.84
N GLY A 459 7.81 8.88 -12.17
CA GLY A 459 8.75 7.76 -12.24
C GLY A 459 8.87 7.00 -10.93
N ALA A 460 9.56 5.87 -10.95
CA ALA A 460 9.76 5.01 -9.79
C ALA A 460 10.93 5.51 -8.90
N GLN A 461 11.69 4.60 -8.32
CA GLN A 461 12.70 4.88 -7.28
C GLN A 461 13.81 5.88 -7.69
N GLY A 462 14.15 5.95 -8.97
CA GLY A 462 15.11 6.96 -9.45
C GLY A 462 14.66 8.41 -9.21
N MET A 463 13.35 8.64 -9.05
CA MET A 463 12.76 9.97 -8.84
C MET A 463 12.56 10.33 -7.34
N ASP A 464 12.97 9.49 -6.39
CA ASP A 464 12.66 9.67 -4.96
C ASP A 464 13.16 11.01 -4.38
N GLN A 465 14.19 11.60 -4.99
CA GLN A 465 14.75 12.89 -4.58
C GLN A 465 14.16 14.10 -5.35
N ALA A 466 13.29 13.89 -6.34
CA ALA A 466 12.76 14.97 -7.18
C ALA A 466 12.08 16.09 -6.36
N GLY A 467 11.21 15.73 -5.41
CA GLY A 467 10.58 16.69 -4.51
C GLY A 467 11.57 17.49 -3.64
N ASN A 468 12.74 16.92 -3.30
CA ASN A 468 13.79 17.62 -2.58
C ASN A 468 14.47 18.67 -3.48
N VAL A 469 14.68 18.36 -4.77
CA VAL A 469 15.21 19.33 -5.74
C VAL A 469 14.26 20.52 -5.85
N VAL A 470 12.95 20.29 -5.97
CA VAL A 470 11.92 21.34 -6.00
C VAL A 470 11.99 22.23 -4.75
N ARG A 471 12.03 21.64 -3.56
CA ARG A 471 12.11 22.39 -2.28
C ARG A 471 13.37 23.25 -2.20
N ARG A 472 14.52 22.73 -2.63
CA ARG A 472 15.77 23.50 -2.69
C ARG A 472 15.69 24.65 -3.69
N TYR A 473 15.13 24.40 -4.88
CA TYR A 473 14.99 25.41 -5.94
C TYR A 473 14.15 26.60 -5.47
N PHE A 474 13.00 26.38 -4.86
CA PHE A 474 12.12 27.43 -4.35
C PHE A 474 12.46 27.90 -2.92
N GLY A 475 13.49 27.39 -2.28
CA GLY A 475 13.94 27.81 -0.95
C GLY A 475 12.98 27.49 0.19
N VAL A 476 12.11 26.49 0.02
CA VAL A 476 11.09 26.11 1.02
C VAL A 476 11.70 25.54 2.30
N ASP A 477 12.86 24.90 2.25
CA ASP A 477 13.54 24.28 3.40
C ASP A 477 14.15 25.31 4.37
N ARG A 478 14.37 26.56 3.95
CA ARG A 478 15.01 27.60 4.78
C ARG A 478 14.09 28.19 5.86
N ARG A 479 12.77 27.99 5.80
CA ARG A 479 11.81 28.59 6.74
C ARG A 479 11.53 27.74 7.99
N ARG A 480 11.90 26.46 8.03
CA ARG A 480 11.70 25.58 9.20
C ARG A 480 12.87 25.55 10.18
N ALA A 481 14.02 26.16 9.86
CA ALA A 481 15.24 26.14 10.67
C ALA A 481 15.48 27.42 11.50
N ARG A 482 14.48 28.31 11.68
CA ARG A 482 14.57 29.39 12.66
C ARG A 482 13.82 28.99 13.93
N PRO A 483 14.51 28.59 15.01
CA PRO A 483 13.88 28.62 16.32
C PRO A 483 13.56 30.09 16.62
N ALA A 484 12.35 30.34 17.10
CA ALA A 484 11.98 31.64 17.63
C ALA A 484 13.00 32.01 18.71
N SER A 485 13.81 33.01 18.44
CA SER A 485 14.66 33.62 19.44
C SER A 485 13.73 34.37 20.41
N GLY A 486 13.33 33.67 21.48
CA GLY A 486 12.75 34.29 22.65
C GLY A 486 13.80 35.14 23.30
N ARG A 487 13.65 36.44 23.18
CA ARG A 487 14.27 37.39 24.10
C ARG A 487 13.63 37.16 25.46
N GLY A 488 14.33 36.45 26.34
CA GLY A 488 14.06 36.42 27.76
C GLY A 488 14.81 37.57 28.40
N ASP A 489 14.09 38.54 28.87
CA ASP A 489 14.58 39.58 29.81
C ASP A 489 15.13 38.88 31.07
N ALA A 490 16.36 39.19 31.36
CA ALA A 490 16.99 38.87 32.62
C ALA A 490 16.56 39.90 33.69
N GLY A 491 15.73 39.49 34.65
CA GLY A 491 15.53 40.20 35.91
C GLY A 491 16.35 39.53 37.04
N PRO A 492 16.92 40.31 37.96
CA PRO A 492 17.91 39.81 38.91
C PRO A 492 17.33 39.26 40.22
N GLY A 493 17.92 38.16 40.69
CA GLY A 493 18.19 37.96 42.13
C GLY A 493 17.08 37.41 43.00
N ALA A 494 17.26 36.14 43.45
CA ALA A 494 16.90 35.74 44.81
C ALA A 494 17.79 34.56 45.27
N PRO A 495 18.14 34.44 46.57
CA PRO A 495 19.23 33.64 47.09
C PRO A 495 18.86 32.18 47.36
N ALA A 496 19.87 31.31 47.42
CA ALA A 496 19.81 29.90 47.76
C ALA A 496 19.42 29.68 49.25
N PRO A 497 18.70 28.59 49.61
CA PRO A 497 18.57 28.12 50.97
C PRO A 497 19.72 27.13 51.31
N PRO A 498 20.06 27.04 52.61
CA PRO A 498 21.21 26.27 53.10
C PRO A 498 20.87 24.82 53.43
N THR A 499 21.93 23.97 53.35
CA THR A 499 22.19 22.57 53.83
C THR A 499 21.34 21.46 53.29
#